data_16a265ddda282db9400c2165bf91c13e
#
_entry.id   16a265ddda282db9400c2165bf91c13e
#
_cell.length_a   1.000
_cell.length_b   1.000
_cell.length_c   1.000
_cell.angle_alpha   90.00
_cell.angle_beta   90.00
_cell.angle_gamma   90.00
#
_symmetry.space_group_name_H-M   'P 1'
#
loop_
_entity.id
_entity.type
_entity.pdbx_description
1 polymer ?
#
loop_
_entity_poly.entity_id
_entity_poly.type
_entity_poly.pdbx_seq_one_letter_code
_entity_poly.pdbx_strand_id
1 'polypeptide(L)'
;MAGPLLEEQLIKPKHDWKDLTLKIVKKLKLKYEPVGVFLVPSFHKERYEKFFENIPRPNGKLTYCQAVETVRGSINYSGLPEPPDALRLKAEDFMCAAGAANLGLYDLPEPIKNGERDFLLRRFYSLETSRLTREKIPRLEPGSVSDVIVFKLSKAPVEPQVVLVFGVPAQILSLEGPYLMKKGGRLNIDLLGTCGVCSEMTVSPLVNRKMNFSLLCGGARAHAFHDPTEMGAGIPAEEFPDLVENLLNRQNIPMRQTLLENLR
;
A
#
# COMPACT_ATOMS: atom_id res chain seq x y z
N MET A 1 -12.66 15.54 3.41
CA MET A 1 -13.84 15.01 2.69
C MET A 1 -13.45 13.72 1.99
N ALA A 2 -13.45 12.59 2.72
CA ALA A 2 -13.12 11.25 2.21
C ALA A 2 -14.36 10.33 2.10
N GLY A 3 -15.57 10.89 2.21
CA GLY A 3 -16.82 10.14 2.23
C GLY A 3 -17.18 9.29 1.00
N PRO A 4 -16.86 9.67 -0.24
CA PRO A 4 -17.24 8.89 -1.42
C PRO A 4 -16.29 7.76 -1.79
N LEU A 5 -15.09 7.69 -1.19
CA LEU A 5 -14.04 6.76 -1.61
C LEU A 5 -14.25 5.31 -1.16
N LEU A 6 -15.19 5.10 -0.25
CA LEU A 6 -15.52 3.78 0.31
C LEU A 6 -16.87 3.27 -0.19
N GLU A 7 -17.41 3.84 -1.27
CA GLU A 7 -18.67 3.38 -1.86
C GLU A 7 -18.58 1.92 -2.31
N GLU A 8 -19.71 1.21 -2.15
CA GLU A 8 -20.00 -0.19 -2.42
C GLU A 8 -19.07 -0.90 -3.41
N GLN A 9 -17.86 -1.24 -2.97
CA GLN A 9 -16.99 -2.08 -3.77
C GLN A 9 -17.56 -3.50 -3.79
N LEU A 10 -17.58 -4.09 -4.98
CA LEU A 10 -18.04 -5.45 -5.16
C LEU A 10 -17.23 -6.40 -4.28
N ILE A 11 -17.94 -7.23 -3.52
CA ILE A 11 -17.32 -8.22 -2.62
C ILE A 11 -16.50 -9.26 -3.40
N LYS A 12 -16.78 -9.45 -4.69
CA LYS A 12 -16.06 -10.40 -5.54
C LYS A 12 -15.03 -9.68 -6.42
N PRO A 13 -13.84 -10.28 -6.61
CA PRO A 13 -12.87 -9.76 -7.56
C PRO A 13 -13.44 -9.60 -8.96
N LYS A 14 -13.22 -8.45 -9.59
CA LYS A 14 -13.63 -8.14 -10.98
C LYS A 14 -12.62 -8.63 -12.00
N HIS A 15 -11.36 -8.75 -11.57
CA HIS A 15 -10.23 -9.11 -12.42
C HIS A 15 -9.65 -10.46 -12.02
N ASP A 16 -8.98 -11.12 -12.95
CA ASP A 16 -8.13 -12.27 -12.63
C ASP A 16 -6.82 -11.78 -12.01
N TRP A 17 -6.87 -11.50 -10.71
CA TRP A 17 -5.72 -11.04 -9.93
C TRP A 17 -4.57 -12.04 -9.92
N LYS A 18 -4.86 -13.34 -10.06
CA LYS A 18 -3.83 -14.38 -10.16
C LYS A 18 -3.04 -14.24 -11.45
N ASP A 19 -3.71 -14.07 -12.58
CA ASP A 19 -3.05 -13.89 -13.89
C ASP A 19 -2.23 -12.59 -13.92
N LEU A 20 -2.82 -11.48 -13.45
CA LEU A 20 -2.12 -10.19 -13.36
C LEU A 20 -0.87 -10.28 -12.47
N THR A 21 -0.97 -10.97 -11.33
CA THR A 21 0.17 -11.19 -10.43
C THR A 21 1.28 -11.98 -11.11
N LEU A 22 0.96 -13.09 -11.76
CA LEU A 22 1.95 -13.91 -12.47
C LEU A 22 2.66 -13.11 -13.56
N LYS A 23 1.93 -12.28 -14.30
CA LYS A 23 2.46 -11.43 -15.36
C LYS A 23 3.47 -10.41 -14.82
N ILE A 24 3.10 -9.63 -13.78
CA ILE A 24 3.99 -8.60 -13.24
C ILE A 24 5.20 -9.20 -12.53
N VAL A 25 5.03 -10.27 -11.75
CA VAL A 25 6.13 -10.96 -11.06
C VAL A 25 7.14 -11.46 -12.08
N LYS A 26 6.69 -12.14 -13.15
CA LYS A 26 7.55 -12.63 -14.22
C LYS A 26 8.26 -11.48 -14.96
N LYS A 27 7.51 -10.42 -15.32
CA LYS A 27 8.06 -9.30 -16.10
C LYS A 27 9.11 -8.51 -15.35
N LEU A 28 8.86 -8.20 -14.09
CA LEU A 28 9.77 -7.42 -13.24
C LEU A 28 10.77 -8.30 -12.48
N LYS A 29 10.62 -9.64 -12.51
CA LYS A 29 11.42 -10.58 -11.72
C LYS A 29 11.35 -10.26 -10.23
N LEU A 30 10.15 -10.00 -9.72
CA LEU A 30 9.94 -9.69 -8.31
C LEU A 30 10.25 -10.92 -7.46
N LYS A 31 10.91 -10.71 -6.31
CA LYS A 31 11.23 -11.78 -5.36
C LYS A 31 9.98 -12.33 -4.69
N TYR A 32 9.02 -11.45 -4.40
CA TYR A 32 7.73 -11.75 -3.79
C TYR A 32 6.61 -11.17 -4.63
N GLU A 33 5.43 -11.77 -4.54
CA GLU A 33 4.26 -11.24 -5.22
C GLU A 33 3.74 -9.95 -4.58
N PRO A 34 3.00 -9.11 -5.34
CA PRO A 34 2.31 -7.96 -4.80
C PRO A 34 1.28 -8.33 -3.73
N VAL A 35 0.99 -7.38 -2.84
CA VAL A 35 0.00 -7.50 -1.77
C VAL A 35 -1.21 -6.63 -2.10
N GLY A 36 -2.40 -7.23 -2.02
CA GLY A 36 -3.67 -6.51 -2.08
C GLY A 36 -4.07 -5.99 -0.70
N VAL A 37 -4.69 -4.82 -0.68
CA VAL A 37 -5.21 -4.19 0.54
C VAL A 37 -6.68 -3.87 0.35
N PHE A 38 -7.50 -4.23 1.35
CA PHE A 38 -8.89 -3.82 1.45
C PHE A 38 -9.17 -3.27 2.84
N LEU A 39 -9.65 -2.03 2.89
CA LEU A 39 -10.05 -1.34 4.12
C LEU A 39 -11.56 -1.47 4.27
N VAL A 40 -12.01 -2.16 5.30
CA VAL A 40 -13.44 -2.43 5.54
C VAL A 40 -14.12 -1.17 6.07
N PRO A 41 -15.10 -0.60 5.35
CA PRO A 41 -15.82 0.57 5.81
C PRO A 41 -16.61 0.29 7.09
N SER A 42 -16.48 1.14 8.11
CA SER A 42 -17.16 0.94 9.39
C SER A 42 -18.67 0.93 9.29
N PHE A 43 -19.27 1.69 8.37
CA PHE A 43 -20.71 1.76 8.17
C PHE A 43 -21.32 0.49 7.51
N HIS A 44 -20.46 -0.40 6.99
CA HIS A 44 -20.87 -1.70 6.44
C HIS A 44 -20.23 -2.87 7.19
N LYS A 45 -19.73 -2.65 8.41
CA LYS A 45 -19.01 -3.66 9.20
C LYS A 45 -19.72 -5.02 9.24
N GLU A 46 -21.01 -5.06 9.56
CA GLU A 46 -21.77 -6.30 9.71
C GLU A 46 -21.80 -7.13 8.42
N ARG A 47 -21.94 -6.46 7.26
CA ARG A 47 -21.91 -7.11 5.95
C ARG A 47 -20.58 -7.79 5.67
N TYR A 48 -19.48 -7.12 6.01
CA TYR A 48 -18.13 -7.63 5.77
C TYR A 48 -17.63 -8.57 6.87
N GLU A 49 -18.16 -8.47 8.10
CA GLU A 49 -17.79 -9.34 9.21
C GLU A 49 -17.95 -10.81 8.84
N LYS A 50 -19.13 -11.17 8.31
CA LYS A 50 -19.44 -12.54 7.87
C LYS A 50 -18.59 -12.98 6.67
N PHE A 51 -18.35 -12.05 5.74
CA PHE A 51 -17.55 -12.34 4.54
C PHE A 51 -16.08 -12.65 4.87
N PHE A 52 -15.53 -11.95 5.87
CA PHE A 52 -14.11 -12.10 6.27
C PHE A 52 -13.91 -12.93 7.54
N GLU A 53 -14.94 -13.66 8.02
CA GLU A 53 -14.84 -14.46 9.25
C GLU A 53 -13.76 -15.55 9.19
N ASN A 54 -13.53 -16.12 8.00
CA ASN A 54 -12.54 -17.17 7.77
C ASN A 54 -11.12 -16.65 7.50
N ILE A 55 -10.93 -15.32 7.40
CA ILE A 55 -9.59 -14.77 7.27
C ILE A 55 -8.96 -14.68 8.66
N PRO A 56 -7.81 -15.34 8.89
CA PRO A 56 -7.21 -15.38 10.21
C PRO A 56 -6.76 -14.00 10.68
N ARG A 57 -6.86 -13.79 12.00
CA ARG A 57 -6.22 -12.68 12.70
C ARG A 57 -4.86 -13.12 13.20
N PRO A 58 -3.91 -12.18 13.41
CA PRO A 58 -2.63 -12.51 13.99
C PRO A 58 -2.80 -13.00 15.45
N ASN A 59 -1.91 -13.86 15.88
CA ASN A 59 -1.81 -14.28 17.27
C ASN A 59 -0.91 -13.28 18.04
N GLY A 60 -1.47 -12.13 18.39
CA GLY A 60 -0.79 -11.02 19.04
C GLY A 60 -0.76 -9.74 18.20
N LYS A 61 -0.15 -8.69 18.75
CA LYS A 61 -0.08 -7.38 18.10
C LYS A 61 1.10 -7.31 17.13
N LEU A 62 0.87 -6.67 16.00
CA LEU A 62 1.90 -6.40 14.99
C LEU A 62 1.72 -5.03 14.34
N THR A 63 2.74 -4.55 13.68
CA THR A 63 2.63 -3.34 12.85
C THR A 63 1.98 -3.69 11.51
N TYR A 64 1.38 -2.71 10.86
CA TYR A 64 0.88 -2.88 9.49
C TYR A 64 1.96 -3.39 8.54
N CYS A 65 3.18 -2.86 8.66
CA CYS A 65 4.31 -3.30 7.86
C CYS A 65 4.64 -4.78 8.07
N GLN A 66 4.57 -5.27 9.31
CA GLN A 66 4.75 -6.70 9.63
C GLN A 66 3.64 -7.57 9.05
N ALA A 67 2.38 -7.09 9.06
CA ALA A 67 1.28 -7.81 8.41
C ALA A 67 1.52 -7.96 6.91
N VAL A 68 1.96 -6.89 6.25
CA VAL A 68 2.29 -6.91 4.82
C VAL A 68 3.45 -7.85 4.53
N GLU A 69 4.54 -7.83 5.32
CA GLU A 69 5.67 -8.76 5.16
C GLU A 69 5.27 -10.22 5.40
N THR A 70 4.40 -10.48 6.37
CA THR A 70 3.87 -11.82 6.63
C THR A 70 3.14 -12.37 5.41
N VAL A 71 2.21 -11.58 4.88
CA VAL A 71 1.39 -12.01 3.73
C VAL A 71 2.22 -12.15 2.46
N ARG A 72 3.19 -11.26 2.21
CA ARG A 72 4.08 -11.42 1.03
C ARG A 72 5.04 -12.61 1.17
N GLY A 73 5.12 -13.23 2.35
CA GLY A 73 5.90 -14.46 2.59
C GLY A 73 7.39 -14.22 2.85
N SER A 74 7.78 -12.99 3.21
CA SER A 74 9.19 -12.68 3.53
C SER A 74 9.56 -13.11 4.96
N ILE A 75 8.76 -12.70 5.95
CA ILE A 75 8.92 -13.04 7.37
C ILE A 75 7.53 -13.23 7.98
N ASN A 76 7.32 -14.33 8.69
CA ASN A 76 6.04 -14.57 9.36
C ASN A 76 6.01 -13.93 10.75
N TYR A 77 5.28 -12.83 10.88
CA TYR A 77 5.03 -12.13 12.17
C TYR A 77 3.67 -12.47 12.78
N SER A 78 2.84 -13.26 12.10
CA SER A 78 1.45 -13.48 12.53
C SER A 78 1.32 -14.31 13.80
N GLY A 79 2.37 -15.04 14.20
CA GLY A 79 2.30 -16.03 15.28
C GLY A 79 1.52 -17.29 14.89
N LEU A 80 1.09 -17.42 13.64
CA LEU A 80 0.49 -18.63 13.08
C LEU A 80 1.58 -19.60 12.64
N PRO A 81 1.32 -20.93 12.61
CA PRO A 81 2.31 -21.92 12.21
C PRO A 81 2.90 -21.69 10.81
N GLU A 82 2.05 -21.26 9.87
CA GLU A 82 2.44 -20.95 8.50
C GLU A 82 2.03 -19.53 8.12
N PRO A 83 2.78 -18.84 7.24
CA PRO A 83 2.39 -17.52 6.78
C PRO A 83 1.08 -17.62 5.97
N PRO A 84 0.01 -16.92 6.42
CA PRO A 84 -1.28 -17.02 5.76
C PRO A 84 -1.29 -16.27 4.42
N ASP A 85 -2.19 -16.69 3.51
CA ASP A 85 -2.41 -15.99 2.25
C ASP A 85 -3.13 -14.64 2.43
N ALA A 86 -3.83 -14.47 3.57
CA ALA A 86 -4.47 -13.23 3.97
C ALA A 86 -4.47 -13.07 5.49
N LEU A 87 -4.45 -11.81 5.97
CA LEU A 87 -4.61 -11.44 7.38
C LEU A 87 -5.68 -10.37 7.52
N ARG A 88 -6.51 -10.52 8.56
CA ARG A 88 -7.47 -9.54 9.02
C ARG A 88 -6.97 -8.87 10.28
N LEU A 89 -6.94 -7.55 10.30
CA LEU A 89 -6.45 -6.74 11.41
C LEU A 89 -7.56 -5.82 11.90
N LYS A 90 -7.87 -5.89 13.18
CA LYS A 90 -8.72 -4.93 13.90
C LYS A 90 -7.85 -3.93 14.65
N ALA A 91 -8.45 -2.87 15.18
CA ALA A 91 -7.72 -1.82 15.90
C ALA A 91 -6.83 -2.37 17.04
N GLU A 92 -7.33 -3.38 17.77
CA GLU A 92 -6.62 -4.02 18.88
C GLU A 92 -5.40 -4.85 18.45
N ASP A 93 -5.32 -5.26 17.19
CA ASP A 93 -4.19 -6.05 16.66
C ASP A 93 -2.98 -5.18 16.30
N PHE A 94 -3.15 -3.85 16.29
CA PHE A 94 -2.07 -2.96 15.91
C PHE A 94 -1.13 -2.62 17.05
N MET A 95 0.17 -2.80 16.83
CA MET A 95 1.24 -2.31 17.69
C MET A 95 1.65 -0.88 17.33
N CYS A 96 1.50 -0.47 16.06
CA CYS A 96 1.83 0.86 15.58
C CYS A 96 0.59 1.76 15.54
N ALA A 97 0.41 2.61 16.57
CA ALA A 97 -0.71 3.54 16.67
C ALA A 97 -0.81 4.50 15.47
N ALA A 98 0.32 5.01 14.97
CA ALA A 98 0.32 5.88 13.79
C ALA A 98 -0.15 5.14 12.53
N GLY A 99 0.25 3.88 12.36
CA GLY A 99 -0.20 3.04 11.24
C GLY A 99 -1.71 2.82 11.26
N ALA A 100 -2.25 2.40 12.40
CA ALA A 100 -3.68 2.18 12.57
C ALA A 100 -4.51 3.46 12.35
N ALA A 101 -4.07 4.58 12.93
CA ALA A 101 -4.77 5.85 12.79
C ALA A 101 -4.71 6.40 11.35
N ASN A 102 -3.58 6.28 10.65
CA ASN A 102 -3.50 6.69 9.26
C ASN A 102 -4.46 5.88 8.37
N LEU A 103 -4.64 4.58 8.68
CA LEU A 103 -5.58 3.71 7.98
C LEU A 103 -7.05 3.92 8.38
N GLY A 104 -7.34 4.87 9.28
CA GLY A 104 -8.71 5.26 9.63
C GLY A 104 -9.38 4.41 10.72
N LEU A 105 -8.64 3.57 11.45
CA LEU A 105 -9.22 2.72 12.50
C LEU A 105 -9.63 3.53 13.75
N TYR A 106 -8.86 4.55 14.12
CA TYR A 106 -9.13 5.48 15.23
C TYR A 106 -8.35 6.78 15.08
N ASP A 107 -8.60 7.75 15.95
CA ASP A 107 -7.84 9.02 15.93
C ASP A 107 -6.41 8.83 16.44
N LEU A 108 -5.50 9.65 15.95
CA LEU A 108 -4.11 9.67 16.44
C LEU A 108 -4.07 10.01 17.92
N PRO A 109 -3.29 9.26 18.74
CA PRO A 109 -2.96 9.70 20.08
C PRO A 109 -2.35 11.10 20.07
N GLU A 110 -2.76 11.94 21.02
CA GLU A 110 -2.43 13.37 21.05
C GLU A 110 -0.92 13.66 20.91
N PRO A 111 0.01 12.93 21.59
CA PRO A 111 1.44 13.16 21.43
C PRO A 111 1.99 12.87 20.04
N ILE A 112 1.27 12.07 19.24
CA ILE A 112 1.63 11.80 17.84
C ILE A 112 1.02 12.86 16.94
N LYS A 113 -0.24 13.23 17.21
CA LYS A 113 -1.02 14.20 16.42
C LYS A 113 -0.39 15.59 16.44
N ASN A 114 0.02 16.06 17.62
CA ASN A 114 0.63 17.36 17.83
C ASN A 114 2.15 17.41 17.54
N GLY A 115 2.76 16.26 17.13
CA GLY A 115 4.18 16.19 16.79
C GLY A 115 5.14 16.02 17.97
N GLU A 116 4.66 16.04 19.22
CA GLU A 116 5.48 15.97 20.43
C GLU A 116 6.35 14.72 20.46
N ARG A 117 5.78 13.55 20.14
CA ARG A 117 6.52 12.29 20.09
C ARG A 117 7.73 12.34 19.16
N ASP A 118 7.57 12.89 17.94
CA ASP A 118 8.65 12.92 16.96
C ASP A 118 9.70 13.97 17.29
N PHE A 119 9.29 15.06 17.92
CA PHE A 119 10.21 16.06 18.49
C PHE A 119 11.04 15.45 19.64
N LEU A 120 10.42 14.76 20.61
CA LEU A 120 11.12 14.09 21.70
C LEU A 120 12.07 12.98 21.20
N LEU A 121 11.73 12.31 20.11
CA LEU A 121 12.61 11.35 19.44
C LEU A 121 13.70 12.01 18.57
N ARG A 122 13.85 13.33 18.64
CA ARG A 122 14.83 14.14 17.90
C ARG A 122 14.79 13.91 16.39
N ARG A 123 13.61 13.66 15.84
CA ARG A 123 13.39 13.54 14.39
C ARG A 123 13.28 14.90 13.71
N PHE A 124 12.91 15.93 14.47
CA PHE A 124 12.73 17.30 14.00
C PHE A 124 13.43 18.26 14.94
N TYR A 125 13.86 19.39 14.38
CA TYR A 125 14.56 20.43 15.12
C TYR A 125 13.67 21.13 16.16
N SER A 126 12.39 21.29 15.87
CA SER A 126 11.42 21.93 16.76
C SER A 126 10.07 21.18 16.79
N LEU A 127 9.28 21.44 17.81
CA LEU A 127 7.90 20.92 17.91
C LEU A 127 7.05 21.42 16.74
N GLU A 128 7.24 22.69 16.33
CA GLU A 128 6.51 23.28 15.21
C GLU A 128 6.78 22.53 13.90
N THR A 129 8.04 22.29 13.54
CA THR A 129 8.39 21.55 12.30
C THR A 129 7.89 20.11 12.36
N SER A 130 7.89 19.50 13.53
CA SER A 130 7.31 18.18 13.75
C SER A 130 5.80 18.16 13.49
N ARG A 131 5.07 19.14 14.04
CA ARG A 131 3.63 19.28 13.86
C ARG A 131 3.27 19.53 12.40
N LEU A 132 3.93 20.48 11.73
CA LEU A 132 3.72 20.78 10.31
C LEU A 132 3.91 19.53 9.43
N THR A 133 4.90 18.69 9.73
CA THR A 133 5.10 17.44 9.02
C THR A 133 3.95 16.46 9.28
N ARG A 134 3.52 16.32 10.55
CA ARG A 134 2.41 15.44 10.91
C ARG A 134 1.09 15.81 10.23
N GLU A 135 0.82 17.09 10.09
CA GLU A 135 -0.37 17.62 9.40
C GLU A 135 -0.40 17.24 7.91
N LYS A 136 0.77 17.05 7.29
CA LYS A 136 0.89 16.70 5.86
C LYS A 136 0.81 15.19 5.58
N ILE A 137 0.85 14.33 6.59
CA ILE A 137 0.75 12.88 6.38
C ILE A 137 -0.67 12.54 5.96
N PRO A 138 -0.87 11.96 4.76
CA PRO A 138 -2.17 11.46 4.33
C PRO A 138 -2.73 10.43 5.32
N ARG A 139 -3.99 10.61 5.70
CA ARG A 139 -4.73 9.72 6.59
C ARG A 139 -6.21 9.70 6.25
N LEU A 140 -6.86 8.60 6.57
CA LEU A 140 -8.31 8.48 6.49
C LEU A 140 -8.98 9.07 7.73
N GLU A 141 -10.27 9.37 7.62
CA GLU A 141 -11.06 9.88 8.74
C GLU A 141 -11.07 8.85 9.89
N PRO A 142 -10.84 9.29 11.13
CA PRO A 142 -10.87 8.41 12.30
C PRO A 142 -12.18 7.64 12.41
N GLY A 143 -12.09 6.33 12.64
CA GLY A 143 -13.24 5.44 12.76
C GLY A 143 -13.96 5.13 11.44
N SER A 144 -13.46 5.58 10.29
CA SER A 144 -14.03 5.25 8.98
C SER A 144 -13.78 3.82 8.55
N VAL A 145 -12.77 3.17 9.11
CA VAL A 145 -12.36 1.79 8.83
C VAL A 145 -12.52 0.93 10.08
N SER A 146 -13.16 -0.23 9.95
CA SER A 146 -13.31 -1.20 11.05
C SER A 146 -12.23 -2.26 11.05
N ASP A 147 -11.82 -2.71 9.88
CA ASP A 147 -10.83 -3.78 9.70
C ASP A 147 -9.93 -3.48 8.49
N VAL A 148 -8.71 -3.99 8.54
CA VAL A 148 -7.77 -3.95 7.43
C VAL A 148 -7.51 -5.37 6.98
N ILE A 149 -7.77 -5.68 5.72
CA ILE A 149 -7.49 -6.96 5.11
C ILE A 149 -6.28 -6.80 4.20
N VAL A 150 -5.22 -7.55 4.47
CA VAL A 150 -4.04 -7.66 3.59
C VAL A 150 -3.96 -9.08 3.05
N PHE A 151 -3.65 -9.25 1.79
CA PHE A 151 -3.64 -10.57 1.16
C PHE A 151 -2.65 -10.64 -0.01
N LYS A 152 -2.14 -11.85 -0.27
CA LYS A 152 -1.42 -12.14 -1.52
C LYS A 152 -2.33 -11.79 -2.69
N LEU A 153 -1.82 -11.00 -3.62
CA LEU A 153 -2.67 -10.53 -4.72
C LEU A 153 -3.20 -11.69 -5.58
N SER A 154 -2.41 -12.74 -5.76
CA SER A 154 -2.83 -13.96 -6.50
C SER A 154 -3.95 -14.75 -5.82
N LYS A 155 -4.22 -14.47 -4.55
CA LYS A 155 -5.23 -15.12 -3.70
C LYS A 155 -6.32 -14.15 -3.23
N ALA A 156 -6.52 -13.05 -3.97
CA ALA A 156 -7.45 -11.99 -3.61
C ALA A 156 -8.84 -12.52 -3.25
N PRO A 157 -9.28 -12.42 -1.98
CA PRO A 157 -10.63 -12.84 -1.57
C PRO A 157 -11.69 -11.80 -1.96
N VAL A 158 -11.26 -10.59 -2.25
CA VAL A 158 -12.08 -9.42 -2.55
C VAL A 158 -11.33 -8.54 -3.55
N GLU A 159 -12.05 -7.67 -4.26
CA GLU A 159 -11.40 -6.64 -5.08
C GLU A 159 -10.54 -5.74 -4.19
N PRO A 160 -9.21 -5.66 -4.40
CA PRO A 160 -8.37 -4.75 -3.62
C PRO A 160 -8.75 -3.30 -3.87
N GLN A 161 -8.45 -2.43 -2.93
CA GLN A 161 -8.53 -0.98 -3.12
C GLN A 161 -7.18 -0.42 -3.57
N VAL A 162 -6.10 -1.02 -3.05
CA VAL A 162 -4.72 -0.66 -3.36
C VAL A 162 -3.91 -1.93 -3.53
N VAL A 163 -3.00 -1.91 -4.49
CA VAL A 163 -1.99 -2.96 -4.70
C VAL A 163 -0.62 -2.41 -4.28
N LEU A 164 0.06 -3.15 -3.41
CA LEU A 164 1.41 -2.82 -2.94
C LEU A 164 2.42 -3.68 -3.69
N VAL A 165 3.37 -3.04 -4.36
CA VAL A 165 4.49 -3.70 -5.06
C VAL A 165 5.78 -3.29 -4.39
N PHE A 166 6.63 -4.26 -4.07
CA PHE A 166 7.96 -4.04 -3.50
C PHE A 166 9.03 -4.61 -4.41
N GLY A 167 10.13 -3.90 -4.51
CA GLY A 167 11.26 -4.33 -5.32
C GLY A 167 12.43 -3.36 -5.23
N VAL A 168 13.52 -3.68 -5.89
CA VAL A 168 14.66 -2.76 -6.00
C VAL A 168 14.28 -1.54 -6.86
N PRO A 169 14.95 -0.39 -6.71
CA PRO A 169 14.59 0.84 -7.41
C PRO A 169 14.38 0.69 -8.91
N ALA A 170 15.20 -0.11 -9.59
CA ALA A 170 15.05 -0.34 -11.03
C ALA A 170 13.76 -1.06 -11.40
N GLN A 171 13.28 -1.99 -10.56
CA GLN A 171 12.00 -2.69 -10.76
C GLN A 171 10.83 -1.74 -10.55
N ILE A 172 10.87 -0.93 -9.48
CA ILE A 172 9.81 0.04 -9.17
C ILE A 172 9.78 1.17 -10.21
N LEU A 173 10.92 1.68 -10.63
CA LEU A 173 11.01 2.68 -11.72
C LEU A 173 10.36 2.16 -13.01
N SER A 174 10.46 0.85 -13.27
CA SER A 174 9.87 0.25 -14.48
C SER A 174 8.34 0.35 -14.54
N LEU A 175 7.67 0.67 -13.44
CA LEU A 175 6.21 0.90 -13.37
C LEU A 175 5.81 2.30 -13.87
N GLU A 176 6.68 3.28 -13.79
CA GLU A 176 6.37 4.69 -14.08
C GLU A 176 5.93 4.90 -15.53
N GLY A 177 6.73 4.46 -16.50
CA GLY A 177 6.41 4.63 -17.92
C GLY A 177 5.10 3.95 -18.34
N PRO A 178 4.86 2.65 -18.02
CA PRO A 178 3.58 1.98 -18.24
C PRO A 178 2.39 2.68 -17.57
N TYR A 179 2.57 3.21 -16.37
CA TYR A 179 1.53 3.96 -15.66
C TYR A 179 1.16 5.25 -16.39
N LEU A 180 2.14 5.98 -16.90
CA LEU A 180 1.92 7.24 -17.61
C LEU A 180 1.57 7.04 -19.10
N MET A 181 1.71 5.83 -19.65
CA MET A 181 1.57 5.57 -21.09
C MET A 181 0.25 6.05 -21.68
N LYS A 182 -0.86 5.86 -20.95
CA LYS A 182 -2.20 6.32 -21.38
C LYS A 182 -2.51 7.75 -20.91
N LYS A 183 -1.95 8.17 -19.78
CA LYS A 183 -2.28 9.45 -19.14
C LYS A 183 -1.38 10.59 -19.58
N GLY A 184 -0.16 10.27 -19.95
CA GLY A 184 0.89 11.27 -20.19
C GLY A 184 1.26 12.02 -18.91
N GLY A 185 1.93 13.15 -19.08
CA GLY A 185 2.25 14.06 -17.98
C GLY A 185 3.39 13.58 -17.11
N ARG A 186 3.25 13.73 -15.79
CA ARG A 186 4.30 13.51 -14.79
C ARG A 186 3.75 12.84 -13.55
N LEU A 187 4.51 11.93 -12.97
CA LEU A 187 4.22 11.36 -11.66
C LEU A 187 4.73 12.31 -10.57
N ASN A 188 3.80 12.83 -9.77
CA ASN A 188 4.12 13.58 -8.56
C ASN A 188 4.10 12.60 -7.39
N ILE A 189 5.23 12.47 -6.69
CA ILE A 189 5.42 11.56 -5.57
C ILE A 189 5.27 12.33 -4.27
N ASP A 190 4.42 11.82 -3.39
CA ASP A 190 4.23 12.31 -2.03
C ASP A 190 5.12 11.49 -1.09
N LEU A 191 6.27 12.03 -0.74
CA LEU A 191 7.31 11.34 0.01
C LEU A 191 7.72 12.15 1.24
N LEU A 192 7.52 11.58 2.42
CA LEU A 192 7.96 12.14 3.71
C LEU A 192 8.99 11.27 4.43
N GLY A 193 9.18 10.01 4.00
CA GLY A 193 10.05 9.05 4.69
C GLY A 193 9.56 8.64 6.08
N THR A 194 8.28 8.90 6.37
CA THR A 194 7.59 8.45 7.58
C THR A 194 6.23 7.87 7.23
N CYS A 195 5.77 6.85 7.96
CA CYS A 195 4.52 6.14 7.65
C CYS A 195 4.50 5.58 6.21
N GLY A 196 5.61 4.97 5.76
CA GLY A 196 5.82 4.57 4.38
C GLY A 196 4.73 3.63 3.85
N VAL A 197 4.60 2.42 4.42
CA VAL A 197 3.64 1.42 3.90
C VAL A 197 2.20 1.84 4.17
N CYS A 198 1.88 2.33 5.38
CA CYS A 198 0.51 2.68 5.74
C CYS A 198 0.01 3.95 5.05
N SER A 199 0.81 5.01 5.00
CA SER A 199 0.37 6.29 4.44
C SER A 199 0.83 6.48 3.00
N GLU A 200 2.15 6.43 2.72
CA GLU A 200 2.67 6.70 1.38
C GLU A 200 2.22 5.66 0.35
N MET A 201 2.17 4.36 0.72
CA MET A 201 1.82 3.29 -0.21
C MET A 201 0.35 2.88 -0.16
N THR A 202 -0.38 3.14 0.94
CA THR A 202 -1.78 2.72 1.06
C THR A 202 -2.74 3.90 0.99
N VAL A 203 -2.63 4.85 1.92
CA VAL A 203 -3.61 5.95 2.00
C VAL A 203 -3.43 6.97 0.89
N SER A 204 -2.18 7.37 0.57
CA SER A 204 -1.91 8.36 -0.49
C SER A 204 -2.47 7.91 -1.85
N PRO A 205 -2.23 6.67 -2.33
CA PRO A 205 -2.85 6.18 -3.56
C PRO A 205 -4.38 6.16 -3.51
N LEU A 206 -4.94 5.75 -2.38
CA LEU A 206 -6.40 5.66 -2.21
C LEU A 206 -7.07 7.04 -2.25
N VAL A 207 -6.51 8.03 -1.55
CA VAL A 207 -7.08 9.38 -1.45
C VAL A 207 -6.85 10.18 -2.72
N ASN A 208 -5.64 10.10 -3.29
CA ASN A 208 -5.24 10.87 -4.46
C ASN A 208 -5.57 10.18 -5.78
N ARG A 209 -6.01 8.91 -5.75
CA ARG A 209 -6.25 8.07 -6.94
C ARG A 209 -5.08 8.08 -7.91
N LYS A 210 -3.87 7.95 -7.38
CA LYS A 210 -2.61 7.99 -8.14
C LYS A 210 -1.60 7.05 -7.54
N MET A 211 -0.83 6.40 -8.39
CA MET A 211 0.34 5.65 -7.95
C MET A 211 1.28 6.55 -7.16
N ASN A 212 1.78 6.06 -6.04
CA ASN A 212 2.78 6.73 -5.24
C ASN A 212 3.93 5.79 -4.91
N PHE A 213 5.15 6.31 -4.86
CA PHE A 213 6.34 5.56 -4.44
C PHE A 213 6.66 5.86 -2.98
N SER A 214 7.35 4.92 -2.32
CA SER A 214 7.86 5.08 -0.97
C SER A 214 9.25 4.47 -0.85
N LEU A 215 10.15 5.19 -0.20
CA LEU A 215 11.45 4.65 0.22
C LEU A 215 11.32 3.80 1.49
N LEU A 216 10.09 3.59 1.96
CA LEU A 216 9.72 3.00 3.24
C LEU A 216 10.15 3.89 4.42
N CYS A 217 9.61 3.63 5.59
CA CYS A 217 9.94 4.43 6.77
C CYS A 217 10.87 3.68 7.73
N GLY A 218 11.45 4.41 8.68
CA GLY A 218 12.28 3.80 9.71
C GLY A 218 11.57 2.68 10.49
N GLY A 219 10.25 2.81 10.72
CA GLY A 219 9.44 1.75 11.34
C GLY A 219 9.35 0.48 10.49
N ALA A 220 9.17 0.61 9.18
CA ALA A 220 9.17 -0.52 8.26
C ALA A 220 10.54 -1.21 8.24
N ARG A 221 11.61 -0.43 8.20
CA ARG A 221 12.98 -0.95 8.20
C ARG A 221 13.37 -1.62 9.53
N ALA A 222 13.09 -0.94 10.67
CA ALA A 222 13.54 -1.39 11.99
C ALA A 222 12.66 -2.50 12.59
N HIS A 223 11.37 -2.54 12.29
CA HIS A 223 10.43 -3.46 12.96
C HIS A 223 9.86 -4.54 12.04
N ALA A 224 9.72 -4.28 10.75
CA ALA A 224 9.28 -5.29 9.80
C ALA A 224 10.42 -5.85 8.94
N PHE A 225 11.64 -5.36 9.11
CA PHE A 225 12.85 -5.83 8.43
C PHE A 225 12.70 -5.90 6.92
N HIS A 226 11.98 -4.93 6.34
CA HIS A 226 11.98 -4.79 4.88
C HIS A 226 13.39 -4.73 4.34
N ASP A 227 13.66 -5.44 3.28
CA ASP A 227 14.98 -5.49 2.65
C ASP A 227 15.51 -4.07 2.39
N PRO A 228 16.72 -3.72 2.87
CA PRO A 228 17.27 -2.38 2.74
C PRO A 228 17.42 -1.92 1.29
N THR A 229 17.50 -2.84 0.34
CA THR A 229 17.62 -2.55 -1.09
C THR A 229 16.26 -2.34 -1.79
N GLU A 230 15.15 -2.65 -1.11
CA GLU A 230 13.80 -2.49 -1.67
C GLU A 230 13.23 -1.11 -1.39
N MET A 231 12.41 -0.65 -2.29
CA MET A 231 11.43 0.41 -2.13
C MET A 231 10.04 -0.12 -2.52
N GLY A 232 9.01 0.70 -2.37
CA GLY A 232 7.66 0.26 -2.67
C GLY A 232 6.90 1.21 -3.58
N ALA A 233 5.88 0.68 -4.24
CA ALA A 233 4.84 1.41 -4.95
C ALA A 233 3.47 1.00 -4.45
N GLY A 234 2.62 1.98 -4.14
CA GLY A 234 1.20 1.81 -3.93
C GLY A 234 0.44 2.24 -5.17
N ILE A 235 -0.44 1.39 -5.66
CA ILE A 235 -1.16 1.58 -6.93
C ILE A 235 -2.65 1.43 -6.66
N PRO A 236 -3.51 2.41 -7.03
CA PRO A 236 -4.94 2.20 -7.02
C PRO A 236 -5.29 0.94 -7.80
N ALA A 237 -6.08 0.04 -7.20
CA ALA A 237 -6.32 -1.27 -7.79
C ALA A 237 -7.02 -1.17 -9.16
N GLU A 238 -7.87 -0.17 -9.36
CA GLU A 238 -8.53 0.11 -10.63
C GLU A 238 -7.57 0.40 -11.79
N GLU A 239 -6.35 0.87 -11.48
CA GLU A 239 -5.33 1.22 -12.48
C GLU A 239 -4.32 0.09 -12.73
N PHE A 240 -4.30 -0.91 -11.84
CA PHE A 240 -3.30 -1.97 -11.90
C PHE A 240 -3.41 -2.87 -13.15
N PRO A 241 -4.61 -3.28 -13.62
CA PRO A 241 -4.73 -4.08 -14.84
C PRO A 241 -4.14 -3.37 -16.06
N ASP A 242 -4.49 -2.10 -16.27
CA ASP A 242 -3.96 -1.27 -17.36
C ASP A 242 -2.44 -1.10 -17.27
N LEU A 243 -1.92 -0.89 -16.06
CA LEU A 243 -0.48 -0.80 -15.84
C LEU A 243 0.23 -2.10 -16.24
N VAL A 244 -0.30 -3.26 -15.84
CA VAL A 244 0.29 -4.56 -16.20
C VAL A 244 0.24 -4.79 -17.71
N GLU A 245 -0.89 -4.50 -18.36
CA GLU A 245 -1.01 -4.59 -19.81
C GLU A 245 0.01 -3.70 -20.52
N ASN A 246 0.10 -2.43 -20.15
CA ASN A 246 1.06 -1.49 -20.73
C ASN A 246 2.51 -1.91 -20.50
N LEU A 247 2.83 -2.48 -19.31
CA LEU A 247 4.14 -3.00 -18.98
C LEU A 247 4.56 -4.18 -19.88
N LEU A 248 3.60 -5.03 -20.26
CA LEU A 248 3.83 -6.15 -21.16
C LEU A 248 3.98 -5.68 -22.60
N ASN A 249 3.16 -4.72 -23.04
CA ASN A 249 3.09 -4.25 -24.40
C ASN A 249 4.16 -3.22 -24.78
N ARG A 250 4.85 -2.64 -23.80
CA ARG A 250 5.86 -1.58 -24.02
C ARG A 250 6.94 -1.95 -25.07
N GLN A 251 7.30 -3.24 -25.16
CA GLN A 251 8.29 -3.73 -26.14
C GLN A 251 7.70 -3.92 -27.54
N ASN A 252 6.37 -3.97 -27.67
CA ASN A 252 5.67 -4.23 -28.92
C ASN A 252 5.21 -2.93 -29.62
N ILE A 253 5.46 -1.77 -29.02
CA ILE A 253 5.16 -0.48 -29.68
C ILE A 253 6.25 -0.27 -30.72
N PRO A 254 5.90 -0.25 -32.04
CA PRO A 254 6.87 -0.01 -33.08
C PRO A 254 7.57 1.32 -32.82
N MET A 255 8.90 1.31 -32.74
CA MET A 255 9.66 2.56 -32.81
C MET A 255 9.31 3.25 -34.12
N ARG A 256 8.85 4.49 -34.06
CA ARG A 256 8.69 5.32 -35.24
C ARG A 256 10.08 5.68 -35.74
N GLN A 257 10.70 4.83 -36.54
CA GLN A 257 12.04 5.01 -37.10
C GLN A 257 12.23 6.37 -37.74
N THR A 258 11.21 6.86 -38.44
CA THR A 258 11.20 8.19 -39.09
C THR A 258 11.43 9.35 -38.08
N LEU A 259 11.02 9.23 -36.85
CA LEU A 259 11.24 10.28 -35.82
C LEU A 259 12.67 10.25 -35.27
N LEU A 260 13.30 9.07 -35.16
CA LEU A 260 14.68 8.95 -34.72
C LEU A 260 15.69 9.43 -35.77
N GLU A 261 15.36 9.27 -37.04
CA GLU A 261 16.18 9.79 -38.14
C GLU A 261 16.19 11.33 -38.21
N ASN A 262 15.08 11.98 -37.78
CA ASN A 262 14.96 13.43 -37.73
C ASN A 262 15.51 14.07 -36.45
N LEU A 263 15.90 13.27 -35.46
CA LEU A 263 16.50 13.73 -34.18
C LEU A 263 18.02 13.56 -34.13
N ARG A 264 18.63 13.01 -35.16
CA ARG A 264 20.07 12.90 -35.38
C ARG A 264 20.56 14.03 -36.28
#